data_f201891c7b7c206a72ffcf5965b57ee5
#
_entry.id   f201891c7b7c206a72ffcf5965b57ee5
#
_cell.length_a   1.000
_cell.length_b   1.000
_cell.length_c   1.000
_cell.angle_alpha   90.00
_cell.angle_beta   90.00
_cell.angle_gamma   90.00
#
_symmetry.space_group_name_H-M   'P 1'
#
loop_
_entity.id
_entity.type
_entity.pdbx_description
1 polymer ?
#
loop_
_entity_poly.entity_id
_entity_poly.type
_entity_poly.pdbx_seq_one_letter_code
_entity_poly.pdbx_strand_id
1 'polypeptide(L)'
;VPVTEGDFIVVPARTLHAYGAGIFAVEISTLGFTTYRLCDWGRGRELHVEKGSDVLDVRPQPDPIHLGGFDATAPARTTRGTAVAGLFVIDIMDVPDTWGEDCDGSYRVLTCVAGECDVSSEEGAVHLGFTESCLVPASAGSYTVTGPCRLISSRMRH
;
A
#
# COMPACT_ATOMS: atom_id res chain seq x y z
N VAL A 1 -2.73 -14.20 -12.15
CA VAL A 1 -3.96 -13.94 -11.41
C VAL A 1 -4.63 -12.74 -12.04
N PRO A 2 -5.92 -12.81 -12.44
CA PRO A 2 -6.69 -11.63 -12.81
C PRO A 2 -6.82 -10.70 -11.61
N VAL A 3 -6.76 -9.38 -11.84
CA VAL A 3 -6.91 -8.37 -10.80
C VAL A 3 -7.95 -7.33 -11.22
N THR A 4 -8.59 -6.75 -10.21
CA THR A 4 -9.58 -5.69 -10.37
C THR A 4 -9.24 -4.52 -9.47
N GLU A 5 -9.87 -3.38 -9.68
CA GLU A 5 -9.73 -2.22 -8.81
C GLU A 5 -10.06 -2.58 -7.35
N GLY A 6 -9.22 -2.14 -6.44
CA GLY A 6 -9.35 -2.40 -5.01
C GLY A 6 -8.81 -3.75 -4.55
N ASP A 7 -8.11 -4.49 -5.41
CA ASP A 7 -7.42 -5.69 -4.98
C ASP A 7 -6.15 -5.34 -4.20
N PHE A 8 -6.00 -5.98 -3.05
CA PHE A 8 -4.81 -5.90 -2.23
C PHE A 8 -4.06 -7.24 -2.25
N ILE A 9 -2.80 -7.20 -2.68
CA ILE A 9 -1.99 -8.40 -2.87
C ILE A 9 -0.74 -8.32 -2.01
N VAL A 10 -0.52 -9.34 -1.18
CA VAL A 10 0.73 -9.51 -0.45
C VAL A 10 1.67 -10.36 -1.29
N VAL A 11 2.85 -9.84 -1.58
CA VAL A 11 3.90 -10.54 -2.34
C VAL A 11 5.07 -10.83 -1.39
N PRO A 12 5.15 -12.01 -0.79
CA PRO A 12 6.29 -12.39 0.04
C PRO A 12 7.59 -12.39 -0.76
N ALA A 13 8.71 -12.14 -0.08
CA ALA A 13 10.02 -12.30 -0.70
C ALA A 13 10.14 -13.70 -1.33
N ARG A 14 10.89 -13.81 -2.43
CA ARG A 14 11.09 -15.03 -3.20
C ARG A 14 9.88 -15.49 -4.06
N THR A 15 8.83 -14.65 -4.13
CA THR A 15 7.68 -14.87 -5.02
C THR A 15 8.00 -14.34 -6.41
N LEU A 16 7.85 -15.19 -7.44
CA LEU A 16 7.91 -14.73 -8.83
C LEU A 16 6.66 -13.90 -9.14
N HIS A 17 6.87 -12.65 -9.51
CA HIS A 17 5.76 -11.74 -9.83
C HIS A 17 6.14 -10.75 -10.92
N ALA A 18 5.13 -10.26 -11.61
CA ALA A 18 5.25 -9.17 -12.56
C ALA A 18 3.87 -8.51 -12.75
N TYR A 19 3.89 -7.25 -13.12
CA TYR A 19 2.67 -6.52 -13.49
C TYR A 19 2.35 -6.75 -14.97
N GLY A 20 1.09 -7.05 -15.27
CA GLY A 20 0.57 -7.13 -16.62
C GLY A 20 0.36 -5.72 -17.23
N ALA A 21 -0.02 -5.69 -18.50
CA ALA A 21 -0.36 -4.44 -19.17
C ALA A 21 -1.63 -3.81 -18.58
N GLY A 22 -1.66 -2.48 -18.47
CA GLY A 22 -2.84 -1.73 -18.00
C GLY A 22 -3.06 -1.76 -16.49
N ILE A 23 -2.13 -2.30 -15.71
CA ILE A 23 -2.22 -2.28 -14.24
C ILE A 23 -1.61 -0.98 -13.72
N PHE A 24 -2.36 -0.30 -12.85
CA PHE A 24 -1.89 0.74 -11.96
C PHE A 24 -1.86 0.17 -10.54
N ALA A 25 -0.73 0.28 -9.85
CA ALA A 25 -0.56 -0.25 -8.50
C ALA A 25 0.24 0.70 -7.63
N VAL A 26 -0.09 0.75 -6.35
CA VAL A 26 0.77 1.34 -5.32
C VAL A 26 1.51 0.20 -4.62
N GLU A 27 2.83 0.22 -4.67
CA GLU A 27 3.69 -0.77 -4.04
C GLU A 27 4.29 -0.19 -2.76
N ILE A 28 4.07 -0.89 -1.64
CA ILE A 28 4.71 -0.61 -0.37
C ILE A 28 5.57 -1.83 -0.05
N SER A 29 6.87 -1.63 0.01
CA SER A 29 7.82 -2.72 0.17
C SER A 29 8.79 -2.48 1.31
N THR A 30 9.43 -3.55 1.78
CA THR A 30 10.58 -3.46 2.65
C THR A 30 11.78 -2.95 1.89
N LEU A 31 12.68 -2.25 2.57
CA LEU A 31 13.96 -1.88 1.99
C LEU A 31 14.75 -3.16 1.68
N GLY A 32 14.87 -3.49 0.40
CA GLY A 32 15.60 -4.64 -0.10
C GLY A 32 16.50 -4.24 -1.25
N PHE A 33 17.76 -4.68 -1.22
CA PHE A 33 18.74 -4.35 -2.27
C PHE A 33 18.90 -5.44 -3.31
N THR A 34 18.25 -6.60 -3.12
CA THR A 34 18.45 -7.75 -4.00
C THR A 34 17.18 -8.04 -4.78
N THR A 35 17.25 -7.81 -6.08
CA THR A 35 16.22 -8.22 -7.05
C THR A 35 16.85 -9.17 -8.06
N TYR A 36 16.33 -10.37 -8.17
CA TYR A 36 16.71 -11.29 -9.24
C TYR A 36 15.72 -11.19 -10.39
N ARG A 37 16.22 -10.74 -11.55
CA ARG A 37 15.40 -10.56 -12.74
C ARG A 37 15.38 -11.86 -13.55
N LEU A 38 14.20 -12.48 -13.66
CA LEU A 38 14.01 -13.69 -14.45
C LEU A 38 13.51 -13.41 -15.87
N CYS A 39 12.86 -12.28 -16.09
CA CYS A 39 12.40 -11.82 -17.39
C CYS A 39 12.63 -10.31 -17.54
N ASP A 40 13.00 -9.86 -18.72
CA ASP A 40 13.28 -8.45 -18.96
C ASP A 40 12.39 -7.82 -20.04
N TRP A 41 11.49 -8.58 -20.62
CA TRP A 41 10.60 -8.09 -21.67
C TRP A 41 11.33 -7.45 -22.84
N GLY A 42 12.55 -7.94 -23.17
CA GLY A 42 13.37 -7.45 -24.29
C GLY A 42 14.04 -6.10 -24.06
N ARG A 43 14.16 -5.61 -22.81
CA ARG A 43 14.79 -4.30 -22.50
C ARG A 43 16.32 -4.35 -22.41
N GLY A 44 16.95 -5.52 -22.56
CA GLY A 44 18.40 -5.70 -22.59
C GLY A 44 19.10 -5.62 -21.23
N ARG A 45 18.36 -5.72 -20.11
CA ARG A 45 18.95 -5.75 -18.77
C ARG A 45 19.42 -7.15 -18.41
N GLU A 46 20.40 -7.25 -17.51
CA GLU A 46 20.92 -8.53 -17.04
C GLU A 46 19.82 -9.39 -16.42
N LEU A 47 19.84 -10.69 -16.77
CA LEU A 47 18.99 -11.72 -16.19
C LEU A 47 19.78 -12.51 -15.15
N HIS A 48 19.10 -12.89 -14.06
CA HIS A 48 19.67 -13.63 -12.93
C HIS A 48 18.97 -14.98 -12.78
N VAL A 49 18.82 -15.72 -13.90
CA VAL A 49 17.95 -16.91 -13.96
C VAL A 49 18.37 -17.97 -12.94
N GLU A 50 19.66 -18.33 -12.87
CA GLU A 50 20.17 -19.32 -11.92
C GLU A 50 19.91 -18.91 -10.48
N LYS A 51 20.40 -17.73 -10.07
CA LYS A 51 20.24 -17.21 -8.70
C LYS A 51 18.77 -17.04 -8.31
N GLY A 52 17.94 -16.57 -9.25
CA GLY A 52 16.52 -16.40 -9.01
C GLY A 52 15.80 -17.73 -8.83
N SER A 53 16.16 -18.75 -9.63
CA SER A 53 15.60 -20.09 -9.52
C SER A 53 15.97 -20.77 -8.20
N ASP A 54 17.20 -20.58 -7.73
CA ASP A 54 17.68 -21.16 -6.47
C ASP A 54 16.92 -20.67 -5.24
N VAL A 55 16.44 -19.42 -5.29
CA VAL A 55 15.73 -18.82 -4.16
C VAL A 55 14.21 -18.80 -4.30
N LEU A 56 13.69 -19.22 -5.45
CA LEU A 56 12.26 -19.14 -5.75
C LEU A 56 11.44 -19.97 -4.75
N ASP A 57 10.38 -19.37 -4.23
CA ASP A 57 9.38 -20.08 -3.44
C ASP A 57 8.20 -20.45 -4.35
N VAL A 58 8.05 -21.75 -4.59
CA VAL A 58 6.99 -22.29 -5.47
C VAL A 58 5.71 -22.68 -4.74
N ARG A 59 5.64 -22.44 -3.43
CA ARG A 59 4.43 -22.70 -2.65
C ARG A 59 3.30 -21.76 -3.09
N PRO A 60 2.04 -22.19 -2.96
CA PRO A 60 0.90 -21.30 -3.21
C PRO A 60 1.02 -20.03 -2.39
N GLN A 61 0.80 -18.90 -3.04
CA GLN A 61 0.79 -17.61 -2.37
C GLN A 61 -0.63 -17.30 -1.83
N PRO A 62 -0.76 -16.42 -0.84
CA PRO A 62 -2.06 -15.98 -0.34
C PRO A 62 -2.94 -15.42 -1.47
N ASP A 63 -4.23 -15.71 -1.41
CA ASP A 63 -5.19 -15.12 -2.34
C ASP A 63 -5.26 -13.60 -2.14
N PRO A 64 -5.53 -12.83 -3.21
CA PRO A 64 -5.81 -11.41 -3.12
C PRO A 64 -6.98 -11.13 -2.16
N ILE A 65 -6.89 -10.01 -1.44
CA ILE A 65 -8.02 -9.46 -0.68
C ILE A 65 -8.77 -8.52 -1.61
N HIS A 66 -10.03 -8.84 -1.92
CA HIS A 66 -10.87 -8.04 -2.80
C HIS A 66 -11.67 -7.01 -2.00
N LEU A 67 -11.30 -5.73 -2.09
CA LEU A 67 -11.98 -4.64 -1.40
C LEU A 67 -13.05 -3.97 -2.28
N GLY A 68 -12.96 -4.17 -3.58
CA GLY A 68 -13.77 -3.45 -4.57
C GLY A 68 -13.33 -2.00 -4.76
N GLY A 69 -13.91 -1.32 -5.73
CA GLY A 69 -13.71 0.10 -5.96
C GLY A 69 -14.16 0.95 -4.77
N PHE A 70 -13.66 2.18 -4.67
CA PHE A 70 -14.08 3.14 -3.66
C PHE A 70 -15.52 3.62 -3.94
N ASP A 71 -16.37 3.60 -2.90
CA ASP A 71 -17.73 4.13 -2.93
C ASP A 71 -17.87 5.23 -1.86
N ALA A 72 -17.94 6.49 -2.30
CA ALA A 72 -18.08 7.65 -1.43
C ALA A 72 -19.42 7.70 -0.67
N THR A 73 -20.40 6.88 -1.05
CA THR A 73 -21.71 6.82 -0.39
C THR A 73 -21.78 5.70 0.66
N ALA A 74 -20.79 4.81 0.67
CA ALA A 74 -20.71 3.74 1.66
C ALA A 74 -20.25 4.27 3.03
N PRO A 75 -20.60 3.60 4.13
CA PRO A 75 -20.07 3.95 5.44
C PRO A 75 -18.54 3.88 5.50
N ALA A 76 -17.93 4.71 6.34
CA ALA A 76 -16.49 4.66 6.59
C ALA A 76 -16.05 3.24 6.99
N ARG A 77 -14.97 2.78 6.39
CA ARG A 77 -14.43 1.44 6.60
C ARG A 77 -12.92 1.47 6.69
N THR A 78 -12.39 0.74 7.64
CA THR A 78 -10.96 0.46 7.70
C THR A 78 -10.73 -1.04 7.60
N THR A 79 -9.97 -1.46 6.60
CA THR A 79 -9.45 -2.82 6.51
C THR A 79 -8.07 -2.82 7.15
N ARG A 80 -8.02 -3.21 8.42
CA ARG A 80 -6.80 -3.18 9.24
C ARG A 80 -5.94 -4.42 9.06
N GLY A 81 -4.65 -4.15 9.09
CA GLY A 81 -3.73 -5.11 9.65
C GLY A 81 -3.19 -6.16 8.73
N THR A 82 -2.83 -5.82 7.53
CA THR A 82 -1.91 -6.72 6.84
C THR A 82 -0.49 -6.39 7.28
N ALA A 83 -0.06 -7.03 8.39
CA ALA A 83 1.34 -7.03 8.75
C ALA A 83 2.09 -7.88 7.73
N VAL A 84 2.86 -7.26 6.86
CA VAL A 84 3.72 -7.97 5.92
C VAL A 84 4.97 -8.42 6.66
N ALA A 85 5.08 -9.73 6.89
CA ALA A 85 6.25 -10.37 7.52
C ALA A 85 6.63 -9.78 8.91
N GLY A 86 5.69 -9.16 9.62
CA GLY A 86 5.96 -8.54 10.93
C GLY A 86 6.79 -7.26 10.87
N LEU A 87 7.07 -6.71 9.68
CA LEU A 87 7.93 -5.54 9.49
C LEU A 87 7.15 -4.24 9.44
N PHE A 88 6.03 -4.22 8.75
CA PHE A 88 5.17 -3.04 8.65
C PHE A 88 3.69 -3.42 8.58
N VAL A 89 2.84 -2.45 8.81
CA VAL A 89 1.38 -2.59 8.77
C VAL A 89 0.84 -1.70 7.67
N ILE A 90 -0.12 -2.22 6.92
CA ILE A 90 -0.88 -1.47 5.93
C ILE A 90 -2.35 -1.50 6.36
N ASP A 91 -2.95 -0.33 6.47
CA ASP A 91 -4.38 -0.16 6.66
C ASP A 91 -4.95 0.51 5.41
N ILE A 92 -6.09 0.02 4.91
CA ILE A 92 -6.82 0.66 3.82
C ILE A 92 -8.08 1.27 4.40
N MET A 93 -8.24 2.57 4.19
CA MET A 93 -9.27 3.39 4.81
C MET A 93 -10.17 3.98 3.74
N ASP A 94 -11.45 3.66 3.79
CA ASP A 94 -12.50 4.33 3.01
C ASP A 94 -13.10 5.43 3.89
N VAL A 95 -12.91 6.67 3.52
CA VAL A 95 -13.33 7.86 4.28
C VAL A 95 -14.31 8.65 3.43
N PRO A 96 -15.62 8.44 3.59
CA PRO A 96 -16.64 9.18 2.82
C PRO A 96 -16.80 10.63 3.28
N ASP A 97 -16.49 10.94 4.53
CA ASP A 97 -16.63 12.27 5.13
C ASP A 97 -15.39 12.59 5.98
N THR A 98 -15.39 12.22 7.25
CA THR A 98 -14.30 12.54 8.17
C THR A 98 -13.89 11.33 9.00
N TRP A 99 -12.58 11.18 9.22
CA TRP A 99 -11.99 10.12 10.02
C TRP A 99 -10.86 10.65 10.89
N GLY A 100 -10.91 10.39 12.19
CA GLY A 100 -9.84 10.68 13.14
C GLY A 100 -9.03 9.41 13.49
N GLU A 101 -7.72 9.53 13.60
CA GLU A 101 -6.81 8.43 13.94
C GLU A 101 -5.66 8.93 14.80
N ASP A 102 -5.17 8.07 15.70
CA ASP A 102 -3.99 8.34 16.53
C ASP A 102 -2.72 7.76 15.90
N CYS A 103 -1.61 8.46 16.07
CA CYS A 103 -0.31 7.99 15.58
C CYS A 103 0.27 6.82 16.39
N ASP A 104 -0.21 6.59 17.63
CA ASP A 104 0.27 5.51 18.52
C ASP A 104 1.80 5.46 18.64
N GLY A 105 2.44 6.62 18.69
CA GLY A 105 3.90 6.73 18.80
C GLY A 105 4.68 6.35 17.53
N SER A 106 4.01 6.11 16.41
CA SER A 106 4.62 5.82 15.10
C SER A 106 4.18 6.83 14.05
N TYR A 107 5.05 7.13 13.11
CA TYR A 107 4.65 7.91 11.93
C TYR A 107 3.63 7.14 11.08
N ARG A 108 2.89 7.86 10.24
CA ARG A 108 2.05 7.31 9.19
C ARG A 108 2.50 7.87 7.84
N VAL A 109 2.57 7.02 6.83
CA VAL A 109 2.60 7.46 5.44
C VAL A 109 1.21 7.21 4.87
N LEU A 110 0.56 8.28 4.44
CA LEU A 110 -0.79 8.25 3.86
C LEU A 110 -0.67 8.49 2.36
N THR A 111 -1.28 7.61 1.56
CA THR A 111 -1.32 7.73 0.10
C THR A 111 -2.77 7.70 -0.37
N CYS A 112 -3.21 8.75 -1.06
CA CYS A 112 -4.55 8.82 -1.63
C CYS A 112 -4.61 7.99 -2.92
N VAL A 113 -5.50 6.98 -2.96
CA VAL A 113 -5.64 6.06 -4.09
C VAL A 113 -7.00 6.12 -4.78
N ALA A 114 -7.94 6.89 -4.22
CA ALA A 114 -9.20 7.26 -4.88
C ALA A 114 -9.77 8.52 -4.22
N GLY A 115 -10.40 9.38 -5.02
CA GLY A 115 -10.91 10.67 -4.56
C GLY A 115 -9.80 11.65 -4.23
N GLU A 116 -10.05 12.52 -3.27
CA GLU A 116 -9.13 13.53 -2.72
C GLU A 116 -9.45 13.78 -1.26
N CYS A 117 -8.53 14.28 -0.48
CA CYS A 117 -8.76 14.56 0.94
C CYS A 117 -7.82 15.65 1.50
N ASP A 118 -8.24 16.21 2.62
CA ASP A 118 -7.39 17.02 3.47
C ASP A 118 -6.95 16.19 4.69
N VAL A 119 -5.66 16.19 4.97
CA VAL A 119 -5.08 15.60 6.18
C VAL A 119 -4.63 16.74 7.10
N SER A 120 -5.14 16.78 8.33
CA SER A 120 -4.88 17.84 9.28
C SER A 120 -4.47 17.31 10.65
N SER A 121 -3.61 18.04 11.33
CA SER A 121 -3.18 17.82 12.72
C SER A 121 -2.96 19.18 13.40
N GLU A 122 -2.55 19.18 14.67
CA GLU A 122 -2.15 20.42 15.35
C GLU A 122 -0.93 21.10 14.68
N GLU A 123 -0.12 20.35 13.96
CA GLU A 123 1.09 20.88 13.27
C GLU A 123 0.78 21.50 11.90
N GLY A 124 -0.41 21.28 11.34
CA GLY A 124 -0.82 21.84 10.05
C GLY A 124 -1.75 20.95 9.26
N ALA A 125 -1.97 21.34 8.01
CA ALA A 125 -2.82 20.60 7.08
C ALA A 125 -2.18 20.51 5.70
N VAL A 126 -2.51 19.43 4.97
CA VAL A 126 -2.09 19.20 3.60
C VAL A 126 -3.23 18.57 2.80
N HIS A 127 -3.41 19.04 1.57
CA HIS A 127 -4.31 18.42 0.60
C HIS A 127 -3.61 17.28 -0.14
N LEU A 128 -4.32 16.17 -0.36
CA LEU A 128 -3.86 15.03 -1.15
C LEU A 128 -4.85 14.75 -2.26
N GLY A 129 -4.42 14.93 -3.49
CA GLY A 129 -5.09 14.41 -4.68
C GLY A 129 -4.73 12.95 -4.96
N PHE A 130 -5.31 12.39 -6.02
CA PHE A 130 -5.03 11.02 -6.45
C PHE A 130 -3.53 10.78 -6.66
N THR A 131 -2.98 9.72 -6.06
CA THR A 131 -1.57 9.31 -6.05
C THR A 131 -0.64 10.14 -5.18
N GLU A 132 -1.11 11.19 -4.56
CA GLU A 132 -0.30 11.97 -3.65
C GLU A 132 -0.17 11.32 -2.28
N SER A 133 0.94 11.62 -1.63
CA SER A 133 1.27 11.04 -0.31
C SER A 133 1.78 12.12 0.64
N CYS A 134 1.47 11.94 1.91
CA CYS A 134 2.09 12.73 2.98
C CYS A 134 2.64 11.82 4.08
N LEU A 135 3.52 12.39 4.88
CA LEU A 135 4.00 11.78 6.11
C LEU A 135 3.42 12.56 7.30
N VAL A 136 2.70 11.85 8.16
CA VAL A 136 2.26 12.36 9.46
C VAL A 136 3.26 11.86 10.49
N PRO A 137 4.04 12.76 11.15
CA PRO A 137 5.04 12.34 12.12
C PRO A 137 4.38 11.83 13.41
N ALA A 138 5.09 11.01 14.17
CA ALA A 138 4.62 10.51 15.45
C ALA A 138 4.33 11.64 16.45
N SER A 139 5.05 12.76 16.34
CA SER A 139 4.87 13.97 17.19
C SER A 139 3.53 14.65 16.99
N ALA A 140 2.84 14.43 15.87
CA ALA A 140 1.51 14.98 15.63
C ALA A 140 0.46 14.44 16.62
N GLY A 141 0.73 13.30 17.27
CA GLY A 141 -0.18 12.66 18.22
C GLY A 141 -1.41 12.05 17.55
N SER A 142 -2.27 12.88 16.97
CA SER A 142 -3.44 12.49 16.20
C SER A 142 -3.56 13.31 14.91
N TYR A 143 -4.35 12.80 13.98
CA TYR A 143 -4.66 13.49 12.73
C TYR A 143 -6.10 13.20 12.30
N THR A 144 -6.62 14.08 11.46
CA THR A 144 -7.95 13.95 10.86
C THR A 144 -7.82 13.93 9.35
N VAL A 145 -8.54 13.02 8.71
CA VAL A 145 -8.72 12.96 7.26
C VAL A 145 -10.12 13.43 6.94
N THR A 146 -10.26 14.37 6.00
CA THR A 146 -11.55 14.82 5.47
C THR A 146 -11.62 14.47 4.00
N GLY A 147 -12.51 13.53 3.63
CA GLY A 147 -12.69 12.98 2.29
C GLY A 147 -13.71 13.75 1.43
N PRO A 148 -14.23 13.10 0.36
CA PRO A 148 -14.31 11.65 0.19
C PRO A 148 -13.07 11.03 -0.47
N CYS A 149 -12.50 9.99 0.14
CA CYS A 149 -11.31 9.34 -0.39
C CYS A 149 -11.14 7.88 0.06
N ARG A 150 -10.29 7.13 -0.67
CA ARG A 150 -9.63 5.93 -0.16
C ARG A 150 -8.16 6.25 0.06
N LEU A 151 -7.67 5.95 1.26
CA LEU A 151 -6.27 6.08 1.66
C LEU A 151 -5.65 4.72 1.94
N ILE A 152 -4.38 4.60 1.61
CA ILE A 152 -3.49 3.58 2.16
C ILE A 152 -2.67 4.24 3.26
N SER A 153 -2.77 3.72 4.48
CA SER A 153 -1.94 4.12 5.62
C SER A 153 -0.90 3.04 5.87
N SER A 154 0.36 3.40 5.88
CA SER A 154 1.45 2.48 6.20
C SER A 154 2.30 2.99 7.36
N ARG A 155 2.74 2.06 8.21
CA ARG A 155 3.60 2.34 9.35
C ARG A 155 4.52 1.17 9.68
N MET A 156 5.60 1.45 10.37
CA MET A 156 6.41 0.38 10.96
C MET A 156 5.63 -0.30 12.10
N ARG A 157 5.88 -1.58 12.28
CA ARG A 157 5.39 -2.30 13.45
C ARG A 157 6.38 -2.08 14.61
N HIS A 158 5.84 -1.71 15.75
CA HIS A 158 6.58 -1.66 17.02
C HIS A 158 6.59 -3.02 17.69
#